data_667ca08ea28f251750270e3fa79378a6
#
_entry.id   667ca08ea28f251750270e3fa79378a6
#
_cell.length_a   1.000
_cell.length_b   1.000
_cell.length_c   1.000
_cell.angle_alpha   90.00
_cell.angle_beta   90.00
_cell.angle_gamma   90.00
#
_symmetry.space_group_name_H-M   'P 1'
#
loop_
_entity.id
_entity.type
_entity.pdbx_description
1 polymer ?
#
loop_
_entity_poly.entity_id
_entity_poly.type
_entity_poly.pdbx_seq_one_letter_code
_entity_poly.pdbx_strand_id
1 'polypeptide(L)'
;AGADIGQCTGDGLIVASAQGSTGYGVSAMGPAVDPLVPSLTLIPNNQHRARRFPQLLFPLVLAPTRRISVTVLEREKRPVRIVGDCSEYHDVVHLEAFTDFSRGVAHALRFVRFSGAQQRFPARIREKFIGDE
;
A
#
# COMPACT_ATOMS: atom_id res chain seq x y z
N ALA A 1 4.33 1.95 22.15
CA ALA A 1 3.15 1.17 21.84
C ALA A 1 2.48 1.78 20.61
N GLY A 2 2.12 0.95 19.63
CA GLY A 2 1.38 1.38 18.45
C GLY A 2 -0.10 1.62 18.77
N ALA A 3 -0.78 2.41 17.93
CA ALA A 3 -2.23 2.54 18.01
C ALA A 3 -2.89 1.42 17.19
N ASP A 4 -3.89 0.77 17.77
CA ASP A 4 -4.75 -0.14 17.02
C ASP A 4 -5.69 0.69 16.14
N ILE A 5 -5.68 0.45 14.84
CA ILE A 5 -6.52 1.14 13.85
C ILE A 5 -7.75 0.32 13.43
N GLY A 6 -7.93 -0.85 13.99
CA GLY A 6 -9.08 -1.72 13.75
C GLY A 6 -8.75 -2.97 12.94
N GLN A 7 -9.79 -3.71 12.61
CA GLN A 7 -9.72 -4.97 11.87
C GLN A 7 -10.12 -4.78 10.42
N CYS A 8 -9.64 -5.66 9.56
CA CYS A 8 -10.05 -5.74 8.17
C CYS A 8 -10.59 -7.14 7.87
N THR A 9 -11.78 -7.19 7.29
CA THR A 9 -12.37 -8.43 6.77
C THR A 9 -12.63 -8.23 5.29
N GLY A 10 -11.94 -8.99 4.46
CA GLY A 10 -12.01 -8.86 3.01
C GLY A 10 -11.03 -9.81 2.34
N ASP A 11 -10.72 -9.55 1.08
CA ASP A 11 -9.79 -10.38 0.30
C ASP A 11 -8.32 -10.14 0.67
N GLY A 12 -8.01 -9.01 1.30
CA GLY A 12 -6.67 -8.71 1.75
C GLY A 12 -6.39 -7.26 2.12
N LEU A 13 -5.12 -7.01 2.37
CA LEU A 13 -4.56 -5.67 2.57
C LEU A 13 -3.41 -5.46 1.58
N ILE A 14 -3.35 -4.28 1.01
CA ILE A 14 -2.25 -3.86 0.14
C ILE A 14 -1.46 -2.78 0.86
N VAL A 15 -0.15 -2.96 0.94
CA VAL A 15 0.78 -1.93 1.38
C VAL A 15 1.60 -1.51 0.19
N ALA A 16 1.61 -0.22 -0.13
CA ALA A 16 2.37 0.32 -1.24
C ALA A 16 3.12 1.58 -0.86
N SER A 17 4.26 1.81 -1.50
CA SER A 17 4.90 3.12 -1.51
C SER A 17 4.14 4.10 -2.42
N ALA A 18 4.46 5.39 -2.36
CA ALA A 18 3.91 6.38 -3.29
C ALA A 18 4.09 5.94 -4.77
N GLN A 19 5.25 5.39 -5.09
CA GLN A 19 5.54 4.87 -6.43
C GLN A 19 4.63 3.69 -6.81
N GLY A 20 4.40 2.75 -5.88
CA GLY A 20 3.55 1.58 -6.11
C GLY A 20 2.04 1.88 -6.06
N SER A 21 1.65 3.06 -5.58
CA SER A 21 0.24 3.44 -5.44
C SER A 21 -0.53 3.39 -6.77
N THR A 22 0.13 3.72 -7.88
CA THR A 22 -0.46 3.70 -9.24
C THR A 22 -0.44 2.32 -9.93
N GLY A 23 -0.01 1.30 -9.21
CA GLY A 23 -0.09 -0.10 -9.60
C GLY A 23 -1.38 -0.77 -9.13
N TYR A 24 -1.25 -1.92 -8.47
CA TYR A 24 -2.40 -2.68 -7.96
C TYR A 24 -3.24 -1.90 -6.92
N GLY A 25 -2.63 -0.96 -6.20
CA GLY A 25 -3.33 -0.12 -5.23
C GLY A 25 -4.51 0.65 -5.81
N VAL A 26 -4.35 1.25 -7.00
CA VAL A 26 -5.46 1.97 -7.67
C VAL A 26 -6.58 1.02 -8.07
N SER A 27 -6.27 -0.18 -8.54
CA SER A 27 -7.28 -1.20 -8.88
C SER A 27 -8.10 -1.63 -7.66
N ALA A 28 -7.53 -1.53 -6.47
CA ALA A 28 -8.19 -1.77 -5.18
C ALA A 28 -8.80 -0.49 -4.56
N MET A 29 -9.08 0.53 -5.38
CA MET A 29 -9.65 1.81 -4.94
C MET A 29 -8.76 2.61 -3.98
N GLY A 30 -7.47 2.37 -4.01
CA GLY A 30 -6.48 3.17 -3.29
C GLY A 30 -6.18 4.51 -3.98
N PRO A 31 -5.60 5.47 -3.26
CA PRO A 31 -5.24 6.76 -3.83
C PRO A 31 -4.05 6.63 -4.78
N ALA A 32 -4.07 7.37 -5.88
CA ALA A 32 -2.88 7.63 -6.68
C ALA A 32 -2.05 8.71 -5.99
N VAL A 33 -0.88 8.36 -5.49
CA VAL A 33 0.00 9.28 -4.77
C VAL A 33 1.14 9.72 -5.68
N ASP A 34 1.41 11.04 -5.70
CA ASP A 34 2.55 11.58 -6.43
C ASP A 34 3.86 10.97 -5.89
N PRO A 35 4.72 10.40 -6.75
CA PRO A 35 6.00 9.83 -6.33
C PRO A 35 6.94 10.80 -5.60
N LEU A 36 6.71 12.10 -5.70
CA LEU A 36 7.44 13.12 -4.95
C LEU A 36 6.99 13.23 -3.49
N VAL A 37 5.86 12.61 -3.12
CA VAL A 37 5.35 12.59 -1.74
C VAL A 37 5.77 11.28 -1.06
N PRO A 38 6.82 11.28 -0.23
CA PRO A 38 7.22 10.07 0.49
C PRO A 38 6.08 9.60 1.39
N SER A 39 5.57 8.40 1.15
CA SER A 39 4.44 7.86 1.91
C SER A 39 4.38 6.34 1.82
N LEU A 40 3.66 5.76 2.78
CA LEU A 40 3.12 4.39 2.70
C LEU A 40 1.61 4.48 2.59
N THR A 41 1.03 3.70 1.72
CA THR A 41 -0.43 3.53 1.63
C THR A 41 -0.82 2.17 2.16
N LEU A 42 -1.87 2.12 2.96
CA LEU A 42 -2.51 0.90 3.43
C LEU A 42 -3.91 0.85 2.84
N ILE A 43 -4.19 -0.13 2.01
CA ILE A 43 -5.41 -0.21 1.23
C ILE A 43 -6.11 -1.52 1.52
N PRO A 44 -7.28 -1.49 2.18
CA PRO A 44 -8.13 -2.66 2.32
C PRO A 44 -8.70 -3.07 0.97
N ASN A 45 -8.60 -4.36 0.64
CA ASN A 45 -9.08 -4.89 -0.63
C ASN A 45 -10.39 -5.66 -0.44
N ASN A 46 -11.41 -5.27 -1.21
CA ASN A 46 -12.73 -5.90 -1.27
C ASN A 46 -13.32 -6.19 0.13
N GLN A 47 -13.47 -5.14 0.93
CA GLN A 47 -13.89 -5.26 2.31
C GLN A 47 -15.35 -5.68 2.47
N HIS A 48 -15.58 -6.57 3.42
CA HIS A 48 -16.91 -6.88 3.93
C HIS A 48 -17.17 -6.11 5.23
N ARG A 49 -18.29 -5.39 5.31
CA ARG A 49 -18.70 -4.72 6.54
C ARG A 49 -19.15 -5.73 7.58
N ALA A 50 -18.41 -5.83 8.67
CA ALA A 50 -18.83 -6.57 9.85
C ALA A 50 -19.30 -5.60 10.94
N ARG A 51 -20.41 -5.93 11.62
CA ARG A 51 -21.03 -5.03 12.62
C ARG A 51 -20.42 -5.16 14.01
N ARG A 52 -19.45 -6.04 14.24
CA ARG A 52 -19.05 -6.47 15.59
C ARG A 52 -17.79 -5.82 16.15
N PHE A 53 -17.00 -5.10 15.33
CA PHE A 53 -15.72 -4.52 15.76
C PHE A 53 -15.36 -3.28 14.93
N PRO A 54 -14.48 -2.40 15.44
CA PRO A 54 -13.96 -1.30 14.67
C PRO A 54 -13.26 -1.79 13.40
N GLN A 55 -13.62 -1.23 12.26
CA GLN A 55 -13.08 -1.67 10.97
C GLN A 55 -12.32 -0.54 10.29
N LEU A 56 -11.21 -0.90 9.67
CA LEU A 56 -10.54 -0.06 8.69
C LEU A 56 -11.35 -0.13 7.37
N LEU A 57 -12.15 0.89 7.09
CA LEU A 57 -13.08 0.93 5.95
C LEU A 57 -12.59 1.74 4.75
N PHE A 58 -11.45 2.38 4.84
CA PHE A 58 -10.94 3.28 3.82
C PHE A 58 -9.41 3.19 3.72
N PRO A 59 -8.84 3.52 2.56
CA PRO A 59 -7.40 3.60 2.40
C PRO A 59 -6.78 4.67 3.29
N LEU A 60 -5.61 4.39 3.84
CA LEU A 60 -4.81 5.33 4.61
C LEU A 60 -3.55 5.71 3.84
N VAL A 61 -3.21 6.98 3.87
CA VAL A 61 -1.89 7.48 3.46
C VAL A 61 -1.12 7.85 4.73
N LEU A 62 0.00 7.21 4.94
CA LEU A 62 0.79 7.30 6.17
C LEU A 62 2.14 7.92 5.88
N ALA A 63 2.69 8.62 6.87
CA ALA A 63 4.06 9.10 6.79
C ALA A 63 5.04 7.92 6.59
N PRO A 64 6.13 8.10 5.84
CA PRO A 64 7.07 7.02 5.53
C PRO A 64 7.80 6.48 6.77
N THR A 65 7.80 7.24 7.86
CA THR A 65 8.38 6.85 9.14
C THR A 65 7.49 5.91 9.96
N ARG A 66 6.25 5.68 9.53
CA ARG A 66 5.32 4.78 10.23
C ARG A 66 5.66 3.33 9.96
N ARG A 67 5.38 2.51 10.95
CA ARG A 67 5.42 1.05 10.86
C ARG A 67 4.00 0.52 10.89
N ILE A 68 3.66 -0.33 9.94
CA ILE A 68 2.37 -1.00 9.83
C ILE A 68 2.56 -2.42 10.33
N SER A 69 1.79 -2.82 11.32
CA SER A 69 1.79 -4.17 11.88
C SER A 69 0.42 -4.81 11.61
N VAL A 70 0.42 -5.98 11.03
CA VAL A 70 -0.78 -6.74 10.67
C VAL A 70 -0.70 -8.13 11.28
N THR A 71 -1.72 -8.51 12.02
CA THR A 71 -1.84 -9.86 12.60
C THR A 71 -3.05 -10.58 12.00
N VAL A 72 -2.85 -11.82 11.56
CA VAL A 72 -3.91 -12.67 11.02
C VAL A 72 -4.66 -13.33 12.17
N LEU A 73 -5.97 -13.07 12.27
CA LEU A 73 -6.78 -13.51 13.42
C LEU A 73 -7.32 -14.93 13.28
N GLU A 74 -7.72 -15.37 12.10
CA GLU A 74 -8.36 -16.68 11.88
C GLU A 74 -7.59 -17.54 10.87
N ARG A 75 -6.31 -17.69 11.09
CA ARG A 75 -5.38 -18.31 10.14
C ARG A 75 -5.76 -19.76 9.77
N GLU A 76 -6.30 -20.55 10.70
CA GLU A 76 -6.69 -21.94 10.44
C GLU A 76 -7.86 -22.07 9.46
N LYS A 77 -8.77 -21.09 9.48
CA LYS A 77 -9.92 -21.04 8.58
C LYS A 77 -9.61 -20.30 7.29
N ARG A 78 -8.68 -19.35 7.34
CA ARG A 78 -8.37 -18.44 6.23
C ARG A 78 -6.87 -18.21 6.17
N PRO A 79 -6.11 -19.13 5.57
CA PRO A 79 -4.68 -18.98 5.42
C PRO A 79 -4.38 -17.74 4.57
N VAL A 80 -3.40 -16.95 4.98
CA VAL A 80 -2.99 -15.73 4.30
C VAL A 80 -1.64 -15.97 3.64
N ARG A 81 -1.53 -15.52 2.39
CA ARG A 81 -0.26 -15.41 1.70
C ARG A 81 0.13 -13.95 1.54
N ILE A 82 1.40 -13.66 1.58
CA ILE A 82 1.96 -12.36 1.23
C ILE A 82 2.60 -12.48 -0.14
N VAL A 83 2.27 -11.54 -1.01
CA VAL A 83 2.91 -11.38 -2.30
C VAL A 83 3.62 -10.03 -2.29
N GLY A 84 4.93 -10.03 -2.42
CA GLY A 84 5.73 -8.83 -2.54
C GLY A 84 6.54 -8.91 -3.83
N ASP A 85 6.42 -7.93 -4.68
CA ASP A 85 7.04 -7.78 -6.02
C ASP A 85 7.53 -9.06 -6.71
N CYS A 86 8.55 -9.72 -6.16
CA CYS A 86 9.14 -10.95 -6.72
C CYS A 86 9.14 -12.13 -5.74
N SER A 87 8.42 -12.02 -4.63
CA SER A 87 8.44 -13.03 -3.55
C SER A 87 7.03 -13.36 -3.07
N GLU A 88 6.83 -14.61 -2.70
CA GLU A 88 5.57 -15.10 -2.14
C GLU A 88 5.86 -15.88 -0.85
N TYR A 89 5.07 -15.61 0.19
CA TYR A 89 5.16 -16.25 1.51
C TYR A 89 3.79 -16.79 1.90
N HIS A 90 3.76 -18.04 2.37
CA HIS A 90 2.55 -18.74 2.79
C HIS A 90 2.47 -18.85 4.31
N ASP A 91 1.27 -19.15 4.81
CA ASP A 91 0.99 -19.40 6.23
C ASP A 91 1.44 -18.28 7.18
N VAL A 92 1.30 -17.06 6.72
CA VAL A 92 1.72 -15.88 7.46
C VAL A 92 0.78 -15.62 8.63
N VAL A 93 1.38 -15.39 9.80
CA VAL A 93 0.69 -15.06 11.06
C VAL A 93 0.75 -13.57 11.34
N HIS A 94 1.89 -12.99 11.05
CA HIS A 94 2.18 -11.59 11.35
C HIS A 94 3.06 -10.99 10.26
N LEU A 95 2.79 -9.75 9.93
CA LEU A 95 3.54 -8.94 8.97
C LEU A 95 3.86 -7.58 9.58
N GLU A 96 5.07 -7.14 9.38
CA GLU A 96 5.43 -5.74 9.57
C GLU A 96 5.89 -5.11 8.24
N ALA A 97 5.34 -3.97 7.91
CA ALA A 97 5.73 -3.17 6.76
C ALA A 97 6.22 -1.79 7.22
N PHE A 98 7.40 -1.41 6.79
CA PHE A 98 8.02 -0.13 7.13
C PHE A 98 9.06 0.27 6.08
N THR A 99 9.40 1.56 6.07
CA THR A 99 10.51 2.06 5.25
C THR A 99 11.79 1.97 6.06
N ASP A 100 12.79 1.27 5.53
CA ASP A 100 14.11 1.19 6.15
C ASP A 100 14.96 2.39 5.75
N PHE A 101 15.15 3.30 6.67
CA PHE A 101 16.04 4.46 6.50
C PHE A 101 17.49 4.20 6.97
N SER A 102 17.78 3.03 7.54
CA SER A 102 19.10 2.71 8.10
C SER A 102 20.21 2.73 7.04
N ARG A 103 19.85 2.45 5.79
CA ARG A 103 20.77 2.46 4.65
C ARG A 103 20.95 3.82 4.00
N GLY A 104 20.31 4.85 4.54
CA GLY A 104 20.38 6.23 4.04
C GLY A 104 19.70 6.44 2.68
N VAL A 105 19.64 7.69 2.27
CA VAL A 105 18.99 8.12 1.02
C VAL A 105 19.69 7.56 -0.23
N ALA A 106 20.97 7.18 -0.11
CA ALA A 106 21.75 6.64 -1.23
C ALA A 106 21.21 5.29 -1.77
N HIS A 107 20.48 4.54 -0.94
CA HIS A 107 19.86 3.26 -1.33
C HIS A 107 18.37 3.38 -1.71
N ALA A 108 17.82 4.61 -1.69
CA ALA A 108 16.48 4.83 -2.20
C ALA A 108 16.43 4.59 -3.72
N LEU A 109 15.37 3.97 -4.18
CA LEU A 109 15.14 3.79 -5.61
C LEU A 109 15.06 5.16 -6.29
N ARG A 110 15.94 5.39 -7.24
CA ARG A 110 15.97 6.63 -8.04
C ARG A 110 15.56 6.32 -9.46
N PHE A 111 14.56 7.05 -9.94
CA PHE A 111 14.17 6.96 -11.34
C PHE A 111 15.00 7.95 -12.17
N VAL A 112 15.66 7.44 -13.18
CA VAL A 112 16.26 8.28 -14.22
C VAL A 112 15.13 8.76 -15.11
N ARG A 113 14.95 10.07 -15.19
CA ARG A 113 13.96 10.70 -16.06
C ARG A 113 14.68 11.60 -17.05
N PHE A 114 14.30 11.51 -18.31
CA PHE A 114 14.79 12.45 -19.31
C PHE A 114 14.21 13.85 -19.05
N SER A 115 14.96 14.88 -19.42
CA SER A 115 14.53 16.28 -19.28
C SER A 115 13.14 16.50 -19.89
N GLY A 116 12.29 17.23 -19.21
CA GLY A 116 10.89 17.47 -19.61
C GLY A 116 9.86 16.47 -19.04
N ALA A 117 10.31 15.38 -18.39
CA ALA A 117 9.40 14.39 -17.80
C ALA A 117 8.90 14.73 -16.37
N GLN A 118 9.46 15.76 -15.74
CA GLN A 118 9.17 16.07 -14.32
C GLN A 118 7.76 16.58 -14.04
N GLN A 119 7.06 17.12 -15.05
CA GLN A 119 5.72 17.71 -14.85
C GLN A 119 4.58 16.72 -15.10
N ARG A 120 4.84 15.42 -15.16
CA ARG A 120 3.92 14.48 -15.81
C ARG A 120 3.17 13.53 -14.89
N PHE A 121 3.22 13.68 -13.56
CA PHE A 121 2.37 12.81 -12.75
C PHE A 121 0.89 13.00 -13.06
N PRO A 122 0.33 14.23 -13.09
CA PRO A 122 -1.06 14.43 -13.49
C PRO A 122 -1.35 13.97 -14.93
N ALA A 123 -0.46 14.24 -15.88
CA ALA A 123 -0.62 13.79 -17.25
C ALA A 123 -0.60 12.26 -17.38
N ARG A 124 0.27 11.57 -16.65
CA ARG A 124 0.32 10.10 -16.61
C ARG A 124 -0.91 9.49 -15.97
N ILE A 125 -1.49 10.12 -14.96
CA ILE A 125 -2.74 9.68 -14.35
C ILE A 125 -3.87 9.83 -15.37
N ARG A 126 -3.93 10.94 -16.08
CA ARG A 126 -4.90 11.14 -17.15
C ARG A 126 -4.77 10.07 -18.24
N GLU A 127 -3.60 9.92 -18.83
CA GLU A 127 -3.32 8.93 -19.87
C GLU A 127 -3.66 7.50 -19.44
N LYS A 128 -3.29 7.11 -18.21
CA LYS A 128 -3.44 5.73 -17.74
C LYS A 128 -4.85 5.38 -17.27
N PHE A 129 -5.58 6.32 -16.68
CA PHE A 129 -6.82 6.02 -15.96
C PHE A 129 -8.04 6.79 -16.45
N ILE A 130 -7.87 7.89 -17.17
CA ILE A 130 -8.98 8.74 -17.60
C ILE A 130 -9.18 8.61 -19.12
N GLY A 131 -8.12 8.39 -19.87
CA GLY A 131 -8.13 8.35 -21.32
C GLY A 131 -8.05 9.75 -21.95
N ASP A 132 -7.74 9.78 -23.23
CA ASP A 132 -7.86 10.98 -24.06
C ASP A 132 -9.26 11.03 -24.66
N GLU A 133 -9.95 12.16 -24.52
CA GLU A 133 -11.16 12.46 -25.26
C GLU A 133 -10.84 12.75 -26.72
#